data_e3a9e14d69ba6210a5eb0ba0fbe737b1
#
_entry.id   e3a9e14d69ba6210a5eb0ba0fbe737b1
#
_cell.length_a   1.000
_cell.length_b   1.000
_cell.length_c   1.000
_cell.angle_alpha   90.00
_cell.angle_beta   90.00
_cell.angle_gamma   90.00
#
_symmetry.space_group_name_H-M   'P 1'
#
loop_
_entity.id
_entity.type
_entity.pdbx_description
1 polymer ?
#
loop_
_entity_poly.entity_id
_entity_poly.type
_entity_poly.pdbx_seq_one_letter_code
_entity_poly.pdbx_strand_id
1 'polypeptide(L)'
;MEVTQTKAVISVFLLSFPLSLVQGFSLTVLHTNDNHARFEETDAYGFLCYPRDAQAGKCFGGMARRATMIKRIRSQLPNVLLVSAGDVFTGTLWYQVYRGNATRMFMNELGYDAMVSVL
;
A
#
# COMPACT_ATOMS: atom_id res chain seq x y z
N MET A 1 7.08 79.47 -28.35
CA MET A 1 6.04 78.56 -27.85
C MET A 1 6.70 77.21 -27.69
N GLU A 2 7.25 76.97 -26.46
CA GLU A 2 7.94 75.72 -26.14
C GLU A 2 6.97 74.67 -25.63
N VAL A 3 6.99 73.52 -26.25
CA VAL A 3 6.18 72.38 -25.85
C VAL A 3 7.05 71.47 -25.01
N THR A 4 6.84 71.54 -23.68
CA THR A 4 7.51 70.65 -22.71
C THR A 4 6.82 69.28 -22.71
N GLN A 5 7.53 68.28 -23.21
CA GLN A 5 7.06 66.90 -23.13
C GLN A 5 7.43 66.28 -21.77
N THR A 6 6.47 66.04 -20.92
CA THR A 6 6.61 65.33 -19.66
C THR A 6 6.59 63.82 -19.95
N LYS A 7 7.75 63.15 -19.80
CA LYS A 7 7.83 61.68 -19.86
C LYS A 7 7.39 61.09 -18.50
N ALA A 8 6.26 60.48 -18.45
CA ALA A 8 5.83 59.71 -17.30
C ALA A 8 6.60 58.36 -17.29
N VAL A 9 7.42 58.14 -16.29
CA VAL A 9 8.08 56.85 -16.03
C VAL A 9 7.11 56.00 -15.21
N ILE A 10 6.48 55.06 -15.83
CA ILE A 10 5.63 54.05 -15.13
C ILE A 10 6.59 53.00 -14.58
N SER A 11 6.86 53.07 -13.27
CA SER A 11 7.65 52.06 -12.54
C SER A 11 6.72 50.88 -12.27
N VAL A 12 6.84 49.80 -13.04
CA VAL A 12 6.12 48.55 -12.80
C VAL A 12 6.82 47.81 -11.68
N PHE A 13 6.32 47.91 -10.48
CA PHE A 13 6.69 47.05 -9.35
C PHE A 13 6.19 45.63 -9.64
N LEU A 14 7.03 44.78 -10.19
CA LEU A 14 6.82 43.35 -10.19
C LEU A 14 6.95 42.86 -8.76
N LEU A 15 5.81 42.71 -8.06
CA LEU A 15 5.73 41.97 -6.83
C LEU A 15 6.05 40.50 -7.16
N SER A 16 7.32 40.15 -6.97
CA SER A 16 7.73 38.74 -6.96
C SER A 16 7.21 38.10 -5.69
N PHE A 17 5.95 37.63 -5.73
CA PHE A 17 5.48 36.70 -4.74
C PHE A 17 6.30 35.41 -4.91
N PRO A 18 6.95 34.91 -3.83
CA PRO A 18 7.54 33.59 -3.89
C PRO A 18 6.41 32.62 -4.14
N LEU A 19 6.41 31.97 -5.32
CA LEU A 19 5.56 30.80 -5.56
C LEU A 19 6.05 29.73 -4.57
N SER A 20 5.43 29.68 -3.40
CA SER A 20 5.64 28.57 -2.48
C SER A 20 5.16 27.33 -3.21
N LEU A 21 6.11 26.50 -3.65
CA LEU A 21 5.80 25.20 -4.22
C LEU A 21 5.06 24.41 -3.13
N VAL A 22 3.75 24.37 -3.25
CA VAL A 22 2.92 23.51 -2.39
C VAL A 22 3.30 22.09 -2.74
N GLN A 23 4.14 21.47 -1.91
CA GLN A 23 4.43 20.05 -2.04
C GLN A 23 3.19 19.30 -1.55
N GLY A 24 2.50 18.64 -2.47
CA GLY A 24 1.41 17.75 -2.13
C GLY A 24 1.91 16.59 -1.27
N PHE A 25 1.16 16.24 -0.23
CA PHE A 25 1.39 15.03 0.56
C PHE A 25 0.85 13.82 -0.22
N SER A 26 1.69 12.79 -0.41
CA SER A 26 1.29 11.53 -1.03
C SER A 26 1.22 10.43 0.04
N LEU A 27 0.10 9.74 0.11
CA LEU A 27 -0.12 8.57 0.97
C LEU A 27 -0.44 7.36 0.09
N THR A 28 0.31 6.27 0.30
CA THR A 28 0.03 4.99 -0.35
C THR A 28 -0.66 4.06 0.64
N VAL A 29 -1.87 3.63 0.33
CA VAL A 29 -2.61 2.67 1.16
C VAL A 29 -2.59 1.31 0.49
N LEU A 30 -1.99 0.33 1.17
CA LEU A 30 -2.08 -1.08 0.83
C LEU A 30 -3.16 -1.70 1.70
N HIS A 31 -4.07 -2.45 1.11
CA HIS A 31 -5.09 -3.13 1.89
C HIS A 31 -5.26 -4.58 1.48
N THR A 32 -5.70 -5.39 2.44
CA THR A 32 -6.13 -6.77 2.24
C THR A 32 -7.46 -7.00 2.93
N ASN A 33 -8.20 -7.98 2.45
CA ASN A 33 -9.44 -8.46 3.06
C ASN A 33 -9.63 -9.95 2.73
N ASP A 34 -10.48 -10.62 3.47
CA ASP A 34 -10.95 -11.98 3.18
C ASP A 34 -9.81 -12.98 2.92
N ASN A 35 -8.78 -12.94 3.76
CA ASN A 35 -7.63 -13.83 3.61
C ASN A 35 -7.94 -15.28 3.97
N HIS A 36 -8.93 -15.51 4.85
CA HIS A 36 -9.45 -16.83 5.21
C HIS A 36 -8.35 -17.84 5.57
N ALA A 37 -7.37 -17.43 6.37
CA ALA A 37 -6.19 -18.21 6.78
C ALA A 37 -5.40 -18.85 5.60
N ARG A 38 -5.48 -18.29 4.40
CA ARG A 38 -4.69 -18.71 3.24
C ARG A 38 -3.30 -18.09 3.30
N PHE A 39 -2.42 -18.73 4.07
CA PHE A 39 -1.03 -18.27 4.26
C PHE A 39 -0.09 -18.83 3.19
N GLU A 40 -0.42 -19.98 2.63
CA GLU A 40 0.32 -20.61 1.54
C GLU A 40 -0.22 -20.15 0.18
N GLU A 41 0.55 -20.42 -0.87
CA GLU A 41 0.07 -20.22 -2.23
C GLU A 41 -1.00 -21.24 -2.60
N THR A 42 -1.89 -20.87 -3.51
CA THR A 42 -2.97 -21.72 -4.00
C THR A 42 -2.93 -21.83 -5.52
N ASP A 43 -3.63 -22.83 -6.05
CA ASP A 43 -3.92 -22.88 -7.47
C ASP A 43 -4.94 -21.78 -7.89
N ALA A 44 -5.30 -21.74 -9.17
CA ALA A 44 -6.24 -20.75 -9.70
C ALA A 44 -7.66 -20.87 -9.13
N TYR A 45 -7.98 -21.97 -8.50
CA TYR A 45 -9.30 -22.23 -7.88
C TYR A 45 -9.31 -22.04 -6.37
N GLY A 46 -8.16 -21.67 -5.79
CA GLY A 46 -8.01 -21.47 -4.34
C GLY A 46 -7.75 -22.74 -3.55
N PHE A 47 -7.41 -23.85 -4.21
CA PHE A 47 -7.02 -25.13 -3.59
C PHE A 47 -5.50 -25.20 -3.37
N LEU A 48 -5.08 -26.33 -2.78
CA LEU A 48 -3.66 -26.59 -2.51
C LEU A 48 -2.82 -26.51 -3.81
N CYS A 49 -1.75 -25.71 -3.73
CA CYS A 49 -0.77 -25.66 -4.81
C CYS A 49 0.19 -26.83 -4.70
N TYR A 50 0.17 -27.71 -5.68
CA TYR A 50 1.12 -28.83 -5.76
C TYR A 50 2.46 -28.38 -6.32
N PRO A 51 3.59 -29.02 -5.94
CA PRO A 51 4.94 -28.65 -6.40
C PRO A 51 5.08 -28.57 -7.92
N ARG A 52 4.41 -29.46 -8.66
CA ARG A 52 4.37 -29.45 -10.11
C ARG A 52 3.73 -28.17 -10.67
N ASP A 53 2.65 -27.70 -10.04
CA ASP A 53 1.93 -26.52 -10.49
C ASP A 53 2.67 -25.25 -10.08
N ALA A 54 3.34 -25.25 -8.92
CA ALA A 54 4.24 -24.19 -8.52
C ALA A 54 5.41 -24.00 -9.51
N GLN A 55 6.07 -25.09 -9.90
CA GLN A 55 7.14 -25.08 -10.92
C GLN A 55 6.64 -24.59 -12.29
N ALA A 56 5.39 -24.88 -12.63
CA ALA A 56 4.75 -24.41 -13.85
C ALA A 56 4.23 -22.96 -13.78
N GLY A 57 4.44 -22.25 -12.65
CA GLY A 57 3.96 -20.88 -12.46
C GLY A 57 2.44 -20.76 -12.33
N LYS A 58 1.75 -21.83 -11.95
CA LYS A 58 0.29 -21.90 -11.84
C LYS A 58 -0.24 -21.67 -10.43
N CYS A 59 0.62 -21.22 -9.50
CA CYS A 59 0.25 -20.95 -8.13
C CYS A 59 0.31 -19.47 -7.82
N PHE A 60 -0.64 -19.00 -7.01
CA PHE A 60 -0.89 -17.59 -6.75
C PHE A 60 -0.95 -17.30 -5.25
N GLY A 61 -0.79 -16.02 -4.90
CA GLY A 61 -0.92 -15.56 -3.53
C GLY A 61 0.18 -16.06 -2.60
N GLY A 62 -0.20 -16.30 -1.35
CA GLY A 62 0.68 -16.69 -0.25
C GLY A 62 1.36 -15.53 0.45
N MET A 63 1.67 -15.73 1.74
CA MET A 63 2.28 -14.70 2.59
C MET A 63 3.69 -14.34 2.17
N ALA A 64 4.46 -15.27 1.63
CA ALA A 64 5.84 -15.01 1.19
C ALA A 64 5.88 -13.98 0.03
N ARG A 65 5.00 -14.15 -0.97
CA ARG A 65 4.88 -13.17 -2.07
C ARG A 65 4.35 -11.83 -1.58
N ARG A 66 3.37 -11.86 -0.68
CA ARG A 66 2.84 -10.64 -0.06
C ARG A 66 3.93 -9.89 0.71
N ALA A 67 4.73 -10.57 1.52
CA ALA A 67 5.85 -9.98 2.24
C ALA A 67 6.85 -9.31 1.29
N THR A 68 7.21 -10.00 0.22
CA THR A 68 8.11 -9.47 -0.80
C THR A 68 7.55 -8.20 -1.45
N MET A 69 6.27 -8.21 -1.81
CA MET A 69 5.61 -7.05 -2.42
C MET A 69 5.53 -5.87 -1.46
N ILE A 70 5.13 -6.09 -0.20
CA ILE A 70 5.05 -5.04 0.81
C ILE A 70 6.43 -4.41 1.04
N LYS A 71 7.48 -5.23 1.23
CA LYS A 71 8.85 -4.76 1.40
C LYS A 71 9.31 -3.91 0.20
N ARG A 72 9.02 -4.37 -1.01
CA ARG A 72 9.34 -3.64 -2.24
C ARG A 72 8.63 -2.29 -2.31
N ILE A 73 7.33 -2.24 -2.02
CA ILE A 73 6.57 -0.98 -2.08
C ILE A 73 7.07 0.00 -1.02
N ARG A 74 7.29 -0.48 0.22
CA ARG A 74 7.83 0.35 1.31
C ARG A 74 9.24 0.89 1.03
N SER A 75 10.04 0.19 0.24
CA SER A 75 11.37 0.68 -0.16
C SER A 75 11.34 1.70 -1.30
N GLN A 76 10.25 1.76 -2.06
CA GLN A 76 10.13 2.61 -3.24
C GLN A 76 9.26 3.85 -3.02
N LEU A 77 8.29 3.76 -2.10
CA LEU A 77 7.32 4.82 -1.87
C LEU A 77 7.37 5.32 -0.42
N PRO A 78 7.24 6.63 -0.21
CA PRO A 78 7.08 7.19 1.13
C PRO A 78 5.64 6.98 1.64
N ASN A 79 5.45 7.12 2.96
CA ASN A 79 4.14 7.18 3.60
C ASN A 79 3.23 6.01 3.21
N VAL A 80 3.72 4.77 3.37
CA VAL A 80 2.97 3.55 3.07
C VAL A 80 2.23 3.08 4.32
N LEU A 81 0.91 2.97 4.23
CA LEU A 81 0.02 2.40 5.24
C LEU A 81 -0.48 1.04 4.77
N LEU A 82 -0.32 0.00 5.59
CA LEU A 82 -0.81 -1.36 5.32
C LEU A 82 -1.96 -1.70 6.28
N VAL A 83 -3.15 -1.91 5.75
CA VAL A 83 -4.35 -2.18 6.54
C VAL A 83 -5.06 -3.46 6.11
N SER A 84 -5.83 -4.04 7.03
CA SER A 84 -6.70 -5.18 6.74
C SER A 84 -8.15 -4.81 7.02
N ALA A 85 -9.03 -5.07 6.05
CA ALA A 85 -10.47 -4.91 6.21
C ALA A 85 -11.14 -6.12 6.92
N GLY A 86 -10.33 -7.06 7.42
CA GLY A 86 -10.83 -8.18 8.24
C GLY A 86 -10.98 -9.48 7.47
N ASP A 87 -11.79 -10.38 8.03
CA ASP A 87 -12.06 -11.75 7.60
C ASP A 87 -10.79 -12.56 7.29
N VAL A 88 -9.93 -12.62 8.30
CA VAL A 88 -8.58 -13.21 8.19
C VAL A 88 -8.47 -14.62 8.76
N PHE A 89 -9.49 -15.11 9.48
CA PHE A 89 -9.34 -16.28 10.36
C PHE A 89 -9.71 -17.60 9.69
N THR A 90 -10.98 -17.85 9.45
CA THR A 90 -11.48 -19.16 8.99
C THR A 90 -11.15 -19.44 7.52
N GLY A 91 -11.06 -20.72 7.11
CA GLY A 91 -10.97 -21.10 5.69
C GLY A 91 -9.98 -22.21 5.36
N THR A 92 -8.95 -22.43 6.19
CA THR A 92 -7.97 -23.50 5.95
C THR A 92 -7.62 -24.27 7.23
N LEU A 93 -6.86 -25.36 7.10
CA LEU A 93 -6.32 -26.13 8.22
C LEU A 93 -5.44 -25.29 9.17
N TRP A 94 -4.83 -24.24 8.68
CA TRP A 94 -4.07 -23.31 9.50
C TRP A 94 -4.90 -22.76 10.67
N TYR A 95 -6.12 -22.35 10.38
CA TYR A 95 -7.01 -21.89 11.44
C TYR A 95 -7.47 -23.02 12.35
N GLN A 96 -7.72 -24.21 11.82
CA GLN A 96 -8.12 -25.37 12.63
C GLN A 96 -7.08 -25.71 13.69
N VAL A 97 -5.79 -25.67 13.31
CA VAL A 97 -4.66 -26.04 14.17
C VAL A 97 -4.22 -24.87 15.05
N TYR A 98 -3.96 -23.72 14.46
CA TYR A 98 -3.29 -22.60 15.14
C TYR A 98 -4.24 -21.49 15.58
N ARG A 99 -5.52 -21.56 15.20
CA ARG A 99 -6.53 -20.54 15.51
C ARG A 99 -6.03 -19.14 15.07
N GLY A 100 -6.28 -18.12 15.86
CA GLY A 100 -5.80 -16.76 15.59
C GLY A 100 -4.30 -16.53 15.74
N ASN A 101 -3.56 -17.50 16.31
CA ASN A 101 -2.11 -17.32 16.54
C ASN A 101 -1.32 -17.22 15.24
N ALA A 102 -1.63 -18.02 14.22
CA ALA A 102 -0.97 -17.93 12.92
C ALA A 102 -1.25 -16.56 12.27
N THR A 103 -2.49 -16.12 12.26
CA THR A 103 -2.87 -14.81 11.73
C THR A 103 -2.11 -13.68 12.43
N ARG A 104 -2.10 -13.68 13.78
CA ARG A 104 -1.37 -12.69 14.57
C ARG A 104 0.11 -12.66 14.22
N MET A 105 0.74 -13.82 14.13
CA MET A 105 2.16 -13.93 13.79
C MET A 105 2.45 -13.35 12.41
N PHE A 106 1.71 -13.74 11.38
CA PHE A 106 1.91 -13.26 10.02
C PHE A 106 1.59 -11.77 9.86
N MET A 107 0.55 -11.27 10.50
CA MET A 107 0.22 -9.84 10.44
C MET A 107 1.28 -8.97 11.10
N ASN A 108 1.81 -9.40 12.24
CA ASN A 108 2.92 -8.71 12.92
C ASN A 108 4.19 -8.73 12.05
N GLU A 109 4.54 -9.88 11.49
CA GLU A 109 5.72 -10.02 10.62
C GLU A 109 5.63 -9.15 9.36
N LEU A 110 4.45 -9.02 8.78
CA LEU A 110 4.19 -8.17 7.62
C LEU A 110 4.08 -6.68 7.98
N GLY A 111 3.97 -6.35 9.27
CA GLY A 111 3.87 -4.99 9.78
C GLY A 111 2.56 -4.31 9.37
N TYR A 112 1.42 -4.97 9.59
CA TYR A 112 0.13 -4.31 9.45
C TYR A 112 -0.02 -3.17 10.47
N ASP A 113 -0.43 -2.02 9.99
CA ASP A 113 -0.62 -0.82 10.80
C ASP A 113 -1.98 -0.82 11.50
N ALA A 114 -3.01 -1.39 10.86
CA ALA A 114 -4.34 -1.53 11.44
C ALA A 114 -5.11 -2.70 10.81
N MET A 115 -6.08 -3.20 11.58
CA MET A 115 -7.02 -4.23 11.13
C MET A 115 -8.40 -3.96 11.71
N VAL A 116 -9.45 -4.15 10.89
CA VAL A 116 -10.81 -4.28 11.39
C VAL A 116 -10.99 -5.67 11.98
N SER A 117 -11.39 -5.76 13.24
CA SER A 117 -11.83 -7.00 13.86
C SER A 117 -13.36 -7.06 13.80
N VAL A 118 -13.89 -7.99 13.05
CA VAL A 118 -15.32 -8.35 13.13
C VAL A 118 -15.42 -9.41 14.23
N LEU A 119 -16.09 -9.07 15.30
CA LEU A 119 -16.42 -9.99 16.39
C LEU A 119 -17.61 -10.84 15.99
#